data_37b54dc8bf2c660ed2c14b4d7262de3f
#
_entry.id   37b54dc8bf2c660ed2c14b4d7262de3f
#
_cell.length_a   1.000
_cell.length_b   1.000
_cell.length_c   1.000
_cell.angle_alpha   90.00
_cell.angle_beta   90.00
_cell.angle_gamma   90.00
#
_symmetry.space_group_name_H-M   'P 1'
#
loop_
_entity.id
_entity.type
_entity.pdbx_description
1 polymer ?
#
loop_
_entity_poly.entity_id
_entity_poly.type
_entity_poly.pdbx_seq_one_letter_code
_entity_poly.pdbx_strand_id
1 'polypeptide(L)'
;DHLLYTGNTAVGKEIMRNAAQNLVPVTLELGGRNPTVFTEDAVTRDNVRIMLGSKLTKNGQLCIAVNHVLVPENSRDKFIGLVREVIESAVGDYTTSPQVGCAVINPRQMARVQSYLDDARERDAKGVIEIGSPATAANPRRTPVTLVINPAPEALVCQHEVFGPILPVHTYRRFDEVIENIQAGERPLGIYVFSNQPELVERLRRSTSSGGFCVNAASMQGAQANLGFGGVGNSGMGRHHGFEGFREFSNPRGVVEVAADAHIDPLMSPHGETARQFIRHVTGGALG
;
A
#
# COMPACT_ATOMS: atom_id res chain seq x y z
N ASP A 1 25.34 -6.76 5.74
CA ASP A 1 25.35 -5.39 6.20
C ASP A 1 23.96 -4.73 6.13
N HIS A 2 23.08 -5.15 5.21
CA HIS A 2 21.69 -4.71 5.07
C HIS A 2 20.83 -5.84 4.50
N LEU A 3 19.56 -5.98 4.93
CA LEU A 3 18.67 -7.02 4.47
C LEU A 3 17.41 -6.38 3.86
N LEU A 4 17.11 -6.72 2.60
CA LEU A 4 15.86 -6.37 1.93
C LEU A 4 14.95 -7.60 1.86
N TYR A 5 13.70 -7.45 2.27
CA TYR A 5 12.69 -8.49 2.16
C TYR A 5 11.38 -7.92 1.61
N THR A 6 10.80 -8.61 0.64
CA THR A 6 9.45 -8.36 0.15
C THR A 6 8.58 -9.58 0.41
N GLY A 7 7.44 -9.39 1.08
CA GLY A 7 6.52 -10.48 1.35
C GLY A 7 5.52 -10.23 2.47
N ASN A 8 5.13 -11.29 3.16
CA ASN A 8 4.12 -11.24 4.21
C ASN A 8 4.63 -10.53 5.48
N THR A 9 3.77 -9.72 6.11
CA THR A 9 4.09 -8.94 7.32
C THR A 9 4.55 -9.79 8.50
N ALA A 10 3.98 -10.98 8.71
CA ALA A 10 4.40 -11.86 9.80
C ALA A 10 5.84 -12.35 9.61
N VAL A 11 6.20 -12.72 8.38
CA VAL A 11 7.58 -13.12 8.03
C VAL A 11 8.53 -11.92 8.13
N GLY A 12 8.11 -10.73 7.69
CA GLY A 12 8.90 -9.51 7.85
C GLY A 12 9.25 -9.20 9.31
N LYS A 13 8.28 -9.35 10.21
CA LYS A 13 8.51 -9.21 11.66
C LYS A 13 9.51 -10.24 12.21
N GLU A 14 9.49 -11.47 11.69
CA GLU A 14 10.45 -12.52 12.06
C GLU A 14 11.86 -12.20 11.57
N ILE A 15 11.97 -11.74 10.32
CA ILE A 15 13.25 -11.30 9.75
C ILE A 15 13.85 -10.15 10.56
N MET A 16 13.02 -9.15 10.89
CA MET A 16 13.46 -7.99 11.70
C MET A 16 13.94 -8.44 13.08
N ARG A 17 13.24 -9.39 13.74
CA ARG A 17 13.65 -9.93 15.03
C ARG A 17 15.01 -10.63 14.96
N ASN A 18 15.24 -11.40 13.90
CA ASN A 18 16.51 -12.10 13.70
C ASN A 18 17.65 -11.16 13.32
N ALA A 19 17.37 -10.15 12.47
CA ALA A 19 18.36 -9.14 12.08
C ALA A 19 18.84 -8.31 13.28
N ALA A 20 17.96 -8.03 14.23
CA ALA A 20 18.29 -7.28 15.44
C ALA A 20 19.38 -7.93 16.29
N GLN A 21 19.53 -9.26 16.27
CA GLN A 21 20.58 -9.98 17.01
C GLN A 21 22.00 -9.59 16.55
N ASN A 22 22.14 -9.13 15.32
CA ASN A 22 23.42 -8.73 14.73
C ASN A 22 23.44 -7.25 14.31
N LEU A 23 22.46 -6.45 14.76
CA LEU A 23 22.29 -5.02 14.43
C LEU A 23 22.27 -4.77 12.91
N VAL A 24 21.75 -5.72 12.13
CA VAL A 24 21.61 -5.58 10.67
C VAL A 24 20.40 -4.71 10.36
N PRO A 25 20.55 -3.58 9.65
CA PRO A 25 19.44 -2.80 9.14
C PRO A 25 18.55 -3.61 8.19
N VAL A 26 17.26 -3.35 8.20
CA VAL A 26 16.31 -4.03 7.33
C VAL A 26 15.46 -3.05 6.56
N THR A 27 15.23 -3.32 5.28
CA THR A 27 14.18 -2.71 4.46
C THR A 27 13.12 -3.77 4.20
N LEU A 28 11.90 -3.48 4.62
CA LEU A 28 10.79 -4.42 4.54
C LEU A 28 9.70 -3.86 3.62
N GLU A 29 9.43 -4.56 2.54
CA GLU A 29 8.32 -4.30 1.61
C GLU A 29 7.23 -5.33 1.84
N LEU A 30 6.18 -4.91 2.54
CA LEU A 30 5.16 -5.83 3.05
C LEU A 30 3.83 -5.62 2.33
N GLY A 31 2.79 -6.31 2.77
CA GLY A 31 1.46 -6.19 2.22
C GLY A 31 0.76 -4.88 2.59
N GLY A 32 -0.44 -4.70 2.09
CA GLY A 32 -1.24 -3.55 2.44
C GLY A 32 -2.71 -3.70 2.03
N ARG A 33 -3.61 -3.16 2.82
CA ARG A 33 -5.02 -3.05 2.46
C ARG A 33 -5.27 -1.71 1.79
N ASN A 34 -4.78 -1.55 0.56
CA ASN A 34 -4.78 -0.29 -0.18
C ASN A 34 -6.20 0.18 -0.52
N PRO A 35 -6.69 1.27 0.08
CA PRO A 35 -7.99 1.86 -0.24
C PRO A 35 -7.94 2.61 -1.56
N THR A 36 -9.05 2.57 -2.29
CA THR A 36 -9.30 3.45 -3.42
C THR A 36 -10.57 4.25 -3.15
N VAL A 37 -10.45 5.56 -3.14
CA VAL A 37 -11.54 6.48 -2.85
C VAL A 37 -12.05 7.07 -4.16
N PHE A 38 -13.36 7.04 -4.38
CA PHE A 38 -14.03 7.76 -5.46
C PHE A 38 -14.87 8.89 -4.87
N THR A 39 -14.74 10.09 -5.40
CA THR A 39 -15.76 11.13 -5.20
C THR A 39 -16.87 10.97 -6.25
N GLU A 40 -18.04 11.57 -6.02
CA GLU A 40 -19.21 11.38 -6.88
C GLU A 40 -18.95 11.75 -8.34
N ASP A 41 -18.25 12.87 -8.55
CA ASP A 41 -17.86 13.40 -9.86
C ASP A 41 -16.87 12.50 -10.62
N ALA A 42 -16.15 11.65 -9.89
CA ALA A 42 -15.11 10.78 -10.43
C ALA A 42 -15.59 9.33 -10.67
N VAL A 43 -16.84 8.97 -10.33
CA VAL A 43 -17.42 7.67 -10.67
C VAL A 43 -17.75 7.63 -12.17
N THR A 44 -16.72 7.40 -12.96
CA THR A 44 -16.78 7.33 -14.43
C THR A 44 -16.24 6.00 -14.93
N ARG A 45 -16.60 5.62 -16.17
CA ARG A 45 -16.14 4.39 -16.80
C ARG A 45 -14.61 4.30 -16.88
N ASP A 46 -13.96 5.41 -17.25
CA ASP A 46 -12.50 5.44 -17.40
C ASP A 46 -11.78 5.29 -16.06
N ASN A 47 -12.24 5.97 -15.02
CA ASN A 47 -11.65 5.85 -13.69
C ASN A 47 -11.87 4.44 -13.10
N VAL A 48 -13.04 3.85 -13.31
CA VAL A 48 -13.30 2.44 -12.92
C VAL A 48 -12.40 1.49 -13.70
N ARG A 49 -12.16 1.73 -14.99
CA ARG A 49 -11.24 0.94 -15.81
C ARG A 49 -9.80 1.04 -15.31
N ILE A 50 -9.32 2.23 -14.95
CA ILE A 50 -7.98 2.43 -14.35
C ILE A 50 -7.85 1.67 -13.03
N MET A 51 -8.84 1.79 -12.15
CA MET A 51 -8.88 1.08 -10.88
C MET A 51 -8.87 -0.44 -11.08
N LEU A 52 -9.72 -0.97 -11.99
CA LEU A 52 -9.75 -2.39 -12.31
C LEU A 52 -8.43 -2.87 -12.94
N GLY A 53 -7.76 -2.05 -13.74
CA GLY A 53 -6.44 -2.34 -14.27
C GLY A 53 -5.43 -2.65 -13.15
N SER A 54 -5.41 -1.85 -12.09
CA SER A 54 -4.62 -2.12 -10.89
C SER A 54 -5.11 -3.38 -10.16
N LYS A 55 -6.43 -3.52 -9.95
CA LYS A 55 -7.02 -4.66 -9.24
C LYS A 55 -6.76 -6.00 -9.92
N LEU A 56 -6.84 -6.05 -11.25
CA LEU A 56 -6.78 -7.29 -12.02
C LEU A 56 -5.36 -7.64 -12.50
N THR A 57 -4.41 -6.71 -12.41
CA THR A 57 -3.01 -7.02 -12.68
C THR A 57 -2.56 -8.16 -11.75
N LYS A 58 -2.02 -9.24 -12.34
CA LYS A 58 -1.67 -10.48 -11.64
C LYS A 58 -2.80 -11.05 -10.77
N ASN A 59 -4.05 -10.80 -11.16
CA ASN A 59 -5.22 -11.25 -10.41
C ASN A 59 -5.31 -10.65 -8.99
N GLY A 60 -4.88 -9.41 -8.81
CA GLY A 60 -4.83 -8.74 -7.51
C GLY A 60 -3.71 -9.20 -6.59
N GLN A 61 -2.77 -10.02 -7.09
CA GLN A 61 -1.65 -10.56 -6.32
C GLN A 61 -0.42 -9.64 -6.38
N LEU A 62 -0.65 -8.37 -6.08
CA LEU A 62 0.39 -7.34 -5.93
C LEU A 62 0.18 -6.58 -4.62
N CYS A 63 1.26 -6.28 -3.92
CA CYS A 63 1.24 -5.51 -2.67
C CYS A 63 0.64 -4.11 -2.82
N ILE A 64 0.71 -3.53 -4.04
CA ILE A 64 0.13 -2.21 -4.38
C ILE A 64 -1.22 -2.32 -5.11
N ALA A 65 -1.75 -3.53 -5.35
CA ALA A 65 -3.07 -3.66 -5.97
C ALA A 65 -4.16 -2.99 -5.10
N VAL A 66 -5.21 -2.50 -5.76
CA VAL A 66 -6.40 -2.03 -5.07
C VAL A 66 -6.95 -3.17 -4.20
N ASN A 67 -7.04 -2.95 -2.88
CA ASN A 67 -7.60 -3.94 -1.97
C ASN A 67 -9.10 -3.79 -1.84
N HIS A 68 -9.58 -2.58 -1.57
CA HIS A 68 -10.99 -2.23 -1.43
C HIS A 68 -11.27 -0.83 -1.97
N VAL A 69 -12.54 -0.51 -2.17
CA VAL A 69 -12.97 0.81 -2.63
C VAL A 69 -13.95 1.43 -1.65
N LEU A 70 -13.91 2.77 -1.58
CA LEU A 70 -14.88 3.61 -0.88
C LEU A 70 -15.56 4.48 -1.93
N VAL A 71 -16.89 4.36 -2.05
CA VAL A 71 -17.70 5.08 -3.03
C VAL A 71 -18.86 5.83 -2.34
N PRO A 72 -19.31 6.98 -2.84
CA PRO A 72 -20.51 7.63 -2.31
C PRO A 72 -21.71 6.69 -2.39
N GLU A 73 -22.56 6.68 -1.36
CA GLU A 73 -23.71 5.80 -1.28
C GLU A 73 -24.66 5.98 -2.49
N ASN A 74 -24.88 7.21 -2.91
CA ASN A 74 -25.72 7.56 -4.08
C ASN A 74 -25.09 7.12 -5.42
N SER A 75 -23.80 6.81 -5.45
CA SER A 75 -23.09 6.35 -6.64
C SER A 75 -22.84 4.83 -6.66
N ARG A 76 -23.25 4.10 -5.63
CA ARG A 76 -22.99 2.66 -5.48
C ARG A 76 -23.45 1.86 -6.69
N ASP A 77 -24.71 2.00 -7.08
CA ASP A 77 -25.29 1.19 -8.15
C ASP A 77 -24.69 1.54 -9.52
N LYS A 78 -24.40 2.83 -9.74
CA LYS A 78 -23.64 3.30 -10.90
C LYS A 78 -22.24 2.66 -10.94
N PHE A 79 -21.53 2.64 -9.80
CA PHE A 79 -20.21 2.06 -9.70
C PHE A 79 -20.25 0.55 -10.02
N ILE A 80 -21.16 -0.21 -9.43
CA ILE A 80 -21.35 -1.64 -9.68
C ILE A 80 -21.64 -1.90 -11.16
N GLY A 81 -22.53 -1.12 -11.75
CA GLY A 81 -22.86 -1.20 -13.19
C GLY A 81 -21.65 -0.98 -14.08
N LEU A 82 -20.85 0.05 -13.79
CA LEU A 82 -19.62 0.36 -14.53
C LEU A 82 -18.55 -0.74 -14.36
N VAL A 83 -18.40 -1.32 -13.16
CA VAL A 83 -17.49 -2.45 -12.94
C VAL A 83 -17.88 -3.64 -13.80
N ARG A 84 -19.17 -4.00 -13.82
CA ARG A 84 -19.70 -5.07 -14.68
C ARG A 84 -19.44 -4.79 -16.15
N GLU A 85 -19.84 -3.60 -16.62
CA GLU A 85 -19.63 -3.19 -18.01
C GLU A 85 -18.16 -3.28 -18.44
N VAL A 86 -17.25 -2.77 -17.63
CA VAL A 86 -15.82 -2.79 -17.96
C VAL A 86 -15.29 -4.23 -18.01
N ILE A 87 -15.68 -5.08 -17.06
CA ILE A 87 -15.25 -6.49 -17.07
C ILE A 87 -15.78 -7.20 -18.30
N GLU A 88 -17.07 -7.10 -18.59
CA GLU A 88 -17.71 -7.79 -19.71
C GLU A 88 -17.20 -7.29 -21.07
N SER A 89 -16.96 -5.97 -21.23
CA SER A 89 -16.57 -5.37 -22.51
C SER A 89 -15.06 -5.36 -22.77
N ALA A 90 -14.24 -5.12 -21.75
CA ALA A 90 -12.81 -4.89 -21.91
C ALA A 90 -11.93 -6.05 -21.43
N VAL A 91 -12.43 -6.85 -20.50
CA VAL A 91 -11.69 -7.96 -19.90
C VAL A 91 -12.17 -9.32 -20.48
N GLY A 92 -13.46 -9.43 -20.77
CA GLY A 92 -14.07 -10.67 -21.23
C GLY A 92 -14.18 -11.70 -20.11
N ASP A 93 -14.24 -13.00 -20.48
CA ASP A 93 -14.35 -14.06 -19.48
C ASP A 93 -13.01 -14.29 -18.76
N TYR A 94 -12.87 -13.64 -17.63
CA TYR A 94 -11.69 -13.66 -16.78
C TYR A 94 -11.35 -15.07 -16.26
N THR A 95 -12.35 -15.93 -16.11
CA THR A 95 -12.19 -17.25 -15.51
C THR A 95 -11.71 -18.28 -16.54
N THR A 96 -12.22 -18.22 -17.75
CA THR A 96 -11.97 -19.23 -18.79
C THR A 96 -10.86 -18.85 -19.75
N SER A 97 -10.59 -17.56 -19.96
CA SER A 97 -9.60 -17.06 -20.93
C SER A 97 -8.21 -16.92 -20.29
N PRO A 98 -7.23 -17.79 -20.59
CA PRO A 98 -5.89 -17.72 -20.01
C PRO A 98 -5.11 -16.48 -20.44
N GLN A 99 -5.50 -15.82 -21.53
CA GLN A 99 -4.89 -14.58 -22.03
C GLN A 99 -5.30 -13.34 -21.24
N VAL A 100 -6.41 -13.40 -20.52
CA VAL A 100 -7.02 -12.23 -19.87
C VAL A 100 -6.46 -12.02 -18.45
N GLY A 101 -6.05 -13.06 -17.76
CA GLY A 101 -5.51 -12.95 -16.42
C GLY A 101 -4.78 -14.20 -15.94
N CYS A 102 -3.93 -14.08 -14.95
CA CYS A 102 -3.27 -15.22 -14.35
C CYS A 102 -4.15 -15.91 -13.30
N ALA A 103 -3.88 -17.16 -13.02
CA ALA A 103 -4.50 -17.89 -11.92
C ALA A 103 -3.96 -17.42 -10.55
N VAL A 104 -4.66 -17.74 -9.48
CA VAL A 104 -4.10 -17.64 -8.12
C VAL A 104 -2.89 -18.57 -8.03
N ILE A 105 -1.81 -18.10 -7.43
CA ILE A 105 -0.46 -18.68 -7.57
C ILE A 105 -0.37 -20.18 -7.23
N ASN A 106 -1.09 -20.65 -6.23
CA ASN A 106 -1.06 -22.04 -5.82
C ASN A 106 -2.37 -22.47 -5.13
N PRO A 107 -2.60 -23.78 -4.90
CA PRO A 107 -3.82 -24.29 -4.29
C PRO A 107 -4.07 -23.73 -2.87
N ARG A 108 -3.04 -23.55 -2.06
CA ARG A 108 -3.16 -22.98 -0.69
C ARG A 108 -3.72 -21.56 -0.74
N GLN A 109 -3.21 -20.72 -1.65
CA GLN A 109 -3.71 -19.35 -1.80
C GLN A 109 -5.11 -19.32 -2.41
N MET A 110 -5.44 -20.26 -3.28
CA MET A 110 -6.80 -20.39 -3.79
C MET A 110 -7.78 -20.77 -2.66
N ALA A 111 -7.42 -21.71 -1.81
CA ALA A 111 -8.23 -22.07 -0.63
C ALA A 111 -8.44 -20.87 0.31
N ARG A 112 -7.43 -20.02 0.49
CA ARG A 112 -7.55 -18.77 1.25
C ARG A 112 -8.52 -17.79 0.58
N VAL A 113 -8.41 -17.59 -0.73
CA VAL A 113 -9.36 -16.74 -1.48
C VAL A 113 -10.77 -17.29 -1.36
N GLN A 114 -10.94 -18.61 -1.48
CA GLN A 114 -12.24 -19.27 -1.33
C GLN A 114 -12.81 -19.07 0.08
N SER A 115 -12.00 -19.22 1.13
CA SER A 115 -12.49 -19.01 2.51
C SER A 115 -13.00 -17.57 2.75
N TYR A 116 -12.44 -16.58 2.06
CA TYR A 116 -12.92 -15.21 2.13
C TYR A 116 -14.29 -15.03 1.44
N LEU A 117 -14.49 -15.73 0.31
CA LEU A 117 -15.78 -15.73 -0.38
C LEU A 117 -16.85 -16.47 0.43
N ASP A 118 -16.50 -17.57 1.05
CA ASP A 118 -17.42 -18.37 1.85
C ASP A 118 -17.84 -17.59 3.10
N ASP A 119 -16.89 -16.95 3.82
CA ASP A 119 -17.20 -16.07 4.95
C ASP A 119 -18.11 -14.89 4.53
N ALA A 120 -17.83 -14.27 3.38
CA ALA A 120 -18.66 -13.17 2.89
C ALA A 120 -20.09 -13.62 2.54
N ARG A 121 -20.24 -14.79 1.91
CA ARG A 121 -21.55 -15.37 1.56
C ARG A 121 -22.34 -15.79 2.79
N GLU A 122 -21.68 -16.39 3.79
CA GLU A 122 -22.31 -16.80 5.04
C GLU A 122 -22.87 -15.59 5.79
N ARG A 123 -22.17 -14.45 5.76
CA ARG A 123 -22.60 -13.22 6.43
C ARG A 123 -23.70 -12.48 5.66
N ASP A 124 -23.54 -12.28 4.36
CA ASP A 124 -24.51 -11.64 3.47
C ASP A 124 -24.36 -12.12 2.03
N ALA A 125 -25.06 -13.17 1.68
CA ALA A 125 -25.03 -13.71 0.32
C ALA A 125 -25.54 -12.71 -0.75
N LYS A 126 -26.42 -11.77 -0.40
CA LYS A 126 -26.96 -10.76 -1.34
C LYS A 126 -25.94 -9.67 -1.66
N GLY A 127 -25.03 -9.41 -0.74
CA GLY A 127 -23.92 -8.48 -0.93
C GLY A 127 -22.79 -9.02 -1.80
N VAL A 128 -22.79 -10.31 -2.15
CA VAL A 128 -21.75 -10.93 -2.98
C VAL A 128 -22.20 -10.98 -4.44
N ILE A 129 -21.47 -10.27 -5.30
CA ILE A 129 -21.77 -10.14 -6.74
C ILE A 129 -20.59 -10.70 -7.55
N GLU A 130 -20.79 -11.84 -8.19
CA GLU A 130 -19.82 -12.46 -9.09
C GLU A 130 -20.01 -11.96 -10.51
N ILE A 131 -18.89 -11.66 -11.20
CA ILE A 131 -18.87 -11.17 -12.58
C ILE A 131 -17.94 -12.10 -13.40
N GLY A 132 -18.53 -12.84 -14.33
CA GLY A 132 -17.85 -13.86 -15.13
C GLY A 132 -18.32 -15.27 -14.79
N SER A 133 -17.72 -16.27 -15.45
CA SER A 133 -18.05 -17.67 -15.25
C SER A 133 -17.46 -18.23 -13.95
N PRO A 134 -18.09 -19.22 -13.33
CA PRO A 134 -17.53 -19.89 -12.16
C PRO A 134 -16.24 -20.67 -12.52
N ALA A 135 -15.43 -20.96 -11.50
CA ALA A 135 -14.25 -21.81 -11.67
C ALA A 135 -14.64 -23.18 -12.25
N THR A 136 -13.79 -23.71 -13.11
CA THR A 136 -13.99 -25.02 -13.73
C THR A 136 -12.91 -26.02 -13.30
N ALA A 137 -13.16 -27.31 -13.48
CA ALA A 137 -12.16 -28.35 -13.22
C ALA A 137 -10.88 -28.15 -14.06
N ALA A 138 -11.00 -27.57 -15.26
CA ALA A 138 -9.86 -27.25 -16.12
C ALA A 138 -9.05 -26.03 -15.61
N ASN A 139 -9.69 -25.15 -14.84
CA ASN A 139 -9.09 -23.92 -14.33
C ASN A 139 -9.39 -23.74 -12.82
N PRO A 140 -8.96 -24.66 -11.95
CA PRO A 140 -9.39 -24.72 -10.55
C PRO A 140 -8.85 -23.57 -9.68
N ARG A 141 -7.91 -22.78 -10.19
CA ARG A 141 -7.33 -21.63 -9.50
C ARG A 141 -7.73 -20.28 -10.13
N ARG A 142 -8.80 -20.29 -10.92
CA ARG A 142 -9.42 -19.09 -11.49
C ARG A 142 -10.82 -18.94 -10.90
N THR A 143 -11.13 -17.78 -10.40
CA THR A 143 -12.44 -17.45 -9.87
C THR A 143 -12.92 -16.14 -10.48
N PRO A 144 -14.22 -15.93 -10.66
CA PRO A 144 -14.74 -14.68 -11.19
C PRO A 144 -14.33 -13.50 -10.32
N VAL A 145 -14.28 -12.33 -10.93
CA VAL A 145 -14.13 -11.08 -10.17
C VAL A 145 -15.37 -10.93 -9.30
N THR A 146 -15.16 -10.80 -7.99
CA THR A 146 -16.27 -10.79 -7.05
C THR A 146 -16.27 -9.50 -6.25
N LEU A 147 -17.38 -8.76 -6.30
CA LEU A 147 -17.62 -7.62 -5.42
C LEU A 147 -18.26 -8.12 -4.13
N VAL A 148 -17.83 -7.56 -3.00
CA VAL A 148 -18.49 -7.75 -1.70
C VAL A 148 -18.94 -6.38 -1.21
N ILE A 149 -20.26 -6.16 -1.23
CA ILE A 149 -20.85 -4.85 -0.99
C ILE A 149 -21.09 -4.64 0.50
N ASN A 150 -20.52 -3.58 1.07
CA ASN A 150 -20.61 -3.22 2.49
C ASN A 150 -20.39 -4.42 3.42
N PRO A 151 -19.27 -5.17 3.26
CA PRO A 151 -19.00 -6.27 4.14
C PRO A 151 -18.93 -5.82 5.60
N ALA A 152 -19.38 -6.68 6.51
CA ALA A 152 -19.25 -6.42 7.94
C ALA A 152 -17.77 -6.23 8.33
N PRO A 153 -17.44 -5.37 9.30
CA PRO A 153 -16.06 -5.12 9.71
C PRO A 153 -15.30 -6.40 10.11
N GLU A 154 -16.00 -7.39 10.63
CA GLU A 154 -15.46 -8.69 11.06
C GLU A 154 -15.29 -9.69 9.92
N ALA A 155 -15.76 -9.37 8.70
CA ALA A 155 -15.57 -10.24 7.55
C ALA A 155 -14.08 -10.37 7.19
N LEU A 156 -13.66 -11.56 6.79
CA LEU A 156 -12.25 -11.85 6.47
C LEU A 156 -11.69 -10.92 5.39
N VAL A 157 -12.52 -10.48 4.44
CA VAL A 157 -12.15 -9.51 3.41
C VAL A 157 -11.87 -8.10 3.96
N CYS A 158 -12.36 -7.78 5.17
CA CYS A 158 -12.09 -6.54 5.88
C CYS A 158 -10.91 -6.66 6.85
N GLN A 159 -10.66 -7.86 7.39
CA GLN A 159 -9.61 -8.11 8.38
C GLN A 159 -8.24 -8.36 7.75
N HIS A 160 -8.20 -8.86 6.51
CA HIS A 160 -6.98 -9.28 5.84
C HIS A 160 -6.81 -8.63 4.47
N GLU A 161 -5.56 -8.56 4.02
CA GLU A 161 -5.27 -8.23 2.62
C GLU A 161 -5.87 -9.32 1.71
N VAL A 162 -6.69 -8.90 0.75
CA VAL A 162 -7.39 -9.84 -0.14
C VAL A 162 -6.41 -10.63 -1.02
N PHE A 163 -5.44 -9.96 -1.64
CA PHE A 163 -4.43 -10.54 -2.52
C PHE A 163 -5.04 -11.56 -3.50
N GLY A 164 -6.09 -11.13 -4.19
CA GLY A 164 -6.92 -11.95 -5.08
C GLY A 164 -8.02 -11.12 -5.76
N PRO A 165 -8.88 -11.75 -6.61
CA PRO A 165 -9.88 -11.05 -7.43
C PRO A 165 -11.19 -10.73 -6.69
N ILE A 166 -11.13 -10.51 -5.39
CA ILE A 166 -12.27 -10.04 -4.59
C ILE A 166 -12.09 -8.55 -4.33
N LEU A 167 -13.13 -7.77 -4.52
CA LEU A 167 -13.13 -6.32 -4.31
C LEU A 167 -14.21 -5.94 -3.29
N PRO A 168 -13.86 -5.74 -2.01
CA PRO A 168 -14.75 -5.12 -1.05
C PRO A 168 -15.11 -3.70 -1.48
N VAL A 169 -16.39 -3.36 -1.43
CA VAL A 169 -16.95 -2.06 -1.80
C VAL A 169 -17.67 -1.49 -0.59
N HIS A 170 -17.13 -0.44 -0.01
CA HIS A 170 -17.74 0.28 1.11
C HIS A 170 -18.42 1.56 0.59
N THR A 171 -19.59 1.85 1.07
CA THR A 171 -20.26 3.12 0.78
C THR A 171 -20.07 4.10 1.91
N TYR A 172 -20.04 5.40 1.56
CA TYR A 172 -19.96 6.48 2.52
C TYR A 172 -20.98 7.59 2.17
N ARG A 173 -21.43 8.35 3.15
CA ARG A 173 -22.34 9.49 3.00
C ARG A 173 -21.62 10.82 3.10
N ARG A 174 -20.63 10.90 3.98
CA ARG A 174 -19.80 12.08 4.20
C ARG A 174 -18.33 11.72 4.00
N PHE A 175 -17.56 12.63 3.43
CA PHE A 175 -16.14 12.39 3.17
C PHE A 175 -15.31 12.16 4.44
N ASP A 176 -15.78 12.64 5.60
CA ASP A 176 -15.17 12.36 6.90
C ASP A 176 -15.10 10.85 7.20
N GLU A 177 -16.15 10.11 6.83
CA GLU A 177 -16.22 8.67 7.02
C GLU A 177 -15.13 7.92 6.23
N VAL A 178 -14.70 8.49 5.10
CA VAL A 178 -13.56 7.95 4.32
C VAL A 178 -12.26 8.09 5.13
N ILE A 179 -12.02 9.26 5.68
CA ILE A 179 -10.81 9.55 6.47
C ILE A 179 -10.79 8.68 7.73
N GLU A 180 -11.93 8.61 8.44
CA GLU A 180 -12.10 7.79 9.64
C GLU A 180 -11.85 6.31 9.34
N ASN A 181 -12.39 5.78 8.24
CA ASN A 181 -12.19 4.40 7.81
C ASN A 181 -10.69 4.08 7.57
N ILE A 182 -10.00 4.98 6.86
CA ILE A 182 -8.57 4.77 6.56
C ILE A 182 -7.72 4.90 7.82
N GLN A 183 -8.03 5.87 8.70
CA GLN A 183 -7.30 6.07 9.96
C GLN A 183 -7.51 4.93 10.96
N ALA A 184 -8.69 4.32 11.00
CA ALA A 184 -9.00 3.18 11.86
C ALA A 184 -8.26 1.90 11.44
N GLY A 185 -7.82 1.83 10.18
CA GLY A 185 -7.08 0.71 9.63
C GLY A 185 -5.58 0.78 9.87
N GLU A 186 -4.87 -0.25 9.40
CA GLU A 186 -3.42 -0.23 9.29
C GLU A 186 -2.99 0.75 8.18
N ARG A 187 -1.80 1.35 8.34
CA ARG A 187 -1.24 2.23 7.31
C ARG A 187 -0.97 1.44 6.03
N PRO A 188 -1.65 1.74 4.91
CA PRO A 188 -1.51 0.96 3.69
C PRO A 188 -0.21 1.28 2.95
N LEU A 189 0.20 0.40 2.04
CA LEU A 189 1.32 0.66 1.13
C LEU A 189 0.98 1.75 0.12
N GLY A 190 -0.29 1.87 -0.30
CA GLY A 190 -0.76 2.94 -1.17
C GLY A 190 -2.19 3.38 -0.84
N ILE A 191 -2.47 4.68 -1.01
CA ILE A 191 -3.82 5.26 -1.04
C ILE A 191 -4.05 5.80 -2.43
N TYR A 192 -5.21 5.52 -3.00
CA TYR A 192 -5.60 5.97 -4.33
C TYR A 192 -6.88 6.80 -4.24
N VAL A 193 -6.93 7.92 -4.93
CA VAL A 193 -8.12 8.77 -4.97
C VAL A 193 -8.44 9.17 -6.40
N PHE A 194 -9.68 8.99 -6.78
CA PHE A 194 -10.27 9.51 -8.03
C PHE A 194 -11.21 10.64 -7.68
N SER A 195 -10.85 11.84 -8.09
CA SER A 195 -11.58 13.06 -7.74
C SER A 195 -11.17 14.22 -8.65
N ASN A 196 -12.10 15.10 -8.98
CA ASN A 196 -11.85 16.41 -9.60
C ASN A 196 -11.94 17.57 -8.57
N GLN A 197 -11.96 17.25 -7.27
CA GLN A 197 -12.08 18.20 -6.16
C GLN A 197 -10.75 18.29 -5.41
N PRO A 198 -9.85 19.24 -5.73
CA PRO A 198 -8.51 19.33 -5.16
C PRO A 198 -8.51 19.47 -3.64
N GLU A 199 -9.50 20.14 -3.07
CA GLU A 199 -9.66 20.32 -1.62
C GLU A 199 -9.90 19.01 -0.89
N LEU A 200 -10.69 18.08 -1.44
CA LEU A 200 -10.92 16.75 -0.86
C LEU A 200 -9.67 15.87 -1.00
N VAL A 201 -8.99 15.96 -2.14
CA VAL A 201 -7.72 15.26 -2.36
C VAL A 201 -6.69 15.70 -1.35
N GLU A 202 -6.50 17.01 -1.18
CA GLU A 202 -5.52 17.57 -0.24
C GLU A 202 -5.90 17.25 1.22
N ARG A 203 -7.18 17.31 1.56
CA ARG A 203 -7.68 16.93 2.87
C ARG A 203 -7.37 15.46 3.17
N LEU A 204 -7.65 14.53 2.23
CA LEU A 204 -7.32 13.12 2.38
C LEU A 204 -5.81 12.91 2.55
N ARG A 205 -5.01 13.55 1.71
CA ARG A 205 -3.54 13.45 1.74
C ARG A 205 -2.95 13.89 3.07
N ARG A 206 -3.45 14.99 3.65
CA ARG A 206 -2.97 15.51 4.95
C ARG A 206 -3.46 14.73 6.16
N SER A 207 -4.65 14.14 6.04
CA SER A 207 -5.29 13.44 7.17
C SER A 207 -4.93 11.96 7.27
N THR A 208 -4.21 11.41 6.28
CA THR A 208 -3.89 9.98 6.24
C THR A 208 -2.39 9.74 6.05
N SER A 209 -1.93 8.54 6.33
CA SER A 209 -0.54 8.12 6.15
C SER A 209 -0.48 6.81 5.36
N SER A 210 0.44 6.74 4.40
CA SER A 210 0.68 5.55 3.56
C SER A 210 2.11 5.54 3.04
N GLY A 211 2.53 4.43 2.45
CA GLY A 211 3.80 4.35 1.73
C GLY A 211 3.83 5.26 0.49
N GLY A 212 2.74 5.26 -0.28
CA GLY A 212 2.55 6.10 -1.46
C GLY A 212 1.13 6.61 -1.59
N PHE A 213 0.93 7.59 -2.48
CA PHE A 213 -0.37 8.21 -2.74
C PHE A 213 -0.50 8.51 -4.24
N CYS A 214 -1.63 8.13 -4.87
CA CYS A 214 -1.91 8.49 -6.26
C CYS A 214 -3.24 9.22 -6.39
N VAL A 215 -3.26 10.24 -7.25
CA VAL A 215 -4.46 10.99 -7.63
C VAL A 215 -4.82 10.64 -9.06
N ASN A 216 -6.08 10.28 -9.30
CA ASN A 216 -6.62 9.85 -10.59
C ASN A 216 -5.81 8.73 -11.27
N ALA A 217 -5.20 7.90 -10.43
CA ALA A 217 -4.41 6.74 -10.80
C ALA A 217 -4.40 5.73 -9.65
N ALA A 218 -4.04 4.48 -9.94
CA ALA A 218 -3.82 3.45 -8.93
C ALA A 218 -2.53 2.68 -9.24
N SER A 219 -1.76 2.33 -8.21
CA SER A 219 -0.51 1.55 -8.29
C SER A 219 0.65 2.21 -9.07
N MET A 220 0.47 3.42 -9.60
CA MET A 220 1.46 4.08 -10.46
C MET A 220 2.72 4.52 -9.71
N GLN A 221 2.65 4.72 -8.40
CA GLN A 221 3.82 5.06 -7.58
C GLN A 221 4.90 3.97 -7.63
N GLY A 222 4.51 2.70 -7.80
CA GLY A 222 5.44 1.58 -7.92
C GLY A 222 6.16 1.50 -9.27
N ALA A 223 5.67 2.21 -10.30
CA ALA A 223 6.27 2.24 -11.62
C ALA A 223 7.22 3.43 -11.85
N GLN A 224 7.29 4.36 -10.89
CA GLN A 224 8.11 5.57 -11.02
C GLN A 224 9.54 5.31 -10.52
N ALA A 225 10.48 5.16 -11.44
CA ALA A 225 11.87 4.81 -11.11
C ALA A 225 12.57 5.84 -10.20
N ASN A 226 12.18 7.11 -10.27
CA ASN A 226 12.79 8.19 -9.50
C ASN A 226 12.05 8.52 -8.20
N LEU A 227 10.95 7.83 -7.92
CA LEU A 227 10.18 8.00 -6.70
C LEU A 227 10.56 6.90 -5.71
N GLY A 228 10.96 7.27 -4.51
CA GLY A 228 11.20 6.31 -3.45
C GLY A 228 9.94 5.49 -3.15
N PHE A 229 10.08 4.17 -3.12
CA PHE A 229 9.01 3.22 -2.87
C PHE A 229 9.23 2.52 -1.54
N GLY A 230 8.19 2.44 -0.72
CA GLY A 230 8.25 1.75 0.57
C GLY A 230 7.01 1.95 1.40
N GLY A 231 6.80 1.08 2.39
CA GLY A 231 5.66 1.08 3.28
C GLY A 231 5.87 1.87 4.57
N VAL A 232 4.86 1.83 5.44
CA VAL A 232 4.86 2.45 6.78
C VAL A 232 4.17 1.51 7.77
N GLY A 233 4.85 1.17 8.87
CA GLY A 233 4.31 0.26 9.87
C GLY A 233 4.11 -1.15 9.32
N ASN A 234 2.87 -1.67 9.32
CA ASN A 234 2.60 -3.02 8.83
C ASN A 234 2.74 -3.19 7.31
N SER A 235 2.79 -2.09 6.54
CA SER A 235 3.08 -2.14 5.10
C SER A 235 4.56 -2.09 4.77
N GLY A 236 5.43 -1.82 5.74
CA GLY A 236 6.87 -1.87 5.56
C GLY A 236 7.66 -0.84 6.35
N MET A 237 8.97 -0.86 6.14
CA MET A 237 9.92 0.15 6.62
C MET A 237 11.09 0.26 5.64
N GLY A 238 11.73 1.41 5.62
CA GLY A 238 12.74 1.74 4.63
C GLY A 238 12.11 2.05 3.26
N ARG A 239 12.94 2.35 2.30
CA ARG A 239 12.52 2.65 0.93
C ARG A 239 13.54 2.13 -0.07
N HIS A 240 13.05 1.77 -1.25
CA HIS A 240 13.91 1.47 -2.41
C HIS A 240 13.44 2.31 -3.61
N HIS A 241 14.09 2.20 -4.74
CA HIS A 241 13.98 3.03 -5.94
C HIS A 241 14.57 4.44 -5.77
N GLY A 242 15.03 5.00 -6.87
CA GLY A 242 15.54 6.35 -6.97
C GLY A 242 16.70 6.64 -6.01
N PHE A 243 16.86 7.91 -5.68
CA PHE A 243 17.90 8.38 -4.76
C PHE A 243 17.66 7.91 -3.31
N GLU A 244 16.40 7.76 -2.89
CA GLU A 244 16.08 7.24 -1.56
C GLU A 244 16.59 5.80 -1.39
N GLY A 245 16.41 4.94 -2.41
CA GLY A 245 16.94 3.58 -2.40
C GLY A 245 18.47 3.55 -2.42
N PHE A 246 19.11 4.43 -3.18
CA PHE A 246 20.57 4.55 -3.13
C PHE A 246 21.05 4.87 -1.72
N ARG A 247 20.42 5.83 -1.04
CA ARG A 247 20.78 6.18 0.35
C ARG A 247 20.52 5.04 1.31
N GLU A 248 19.41 4.35 1.19
CA GLU A 248 18.99 3.25 2.06
C GLU A 248 20.02 2.11 2.09
N PHE A 249 20.60 1.77 0.93
CA PHE A 249 21.59 0.71 0.79
C PHE A 249 23.03 1.21 0.81
N SER A 250 23.26 2.45 1.20
CA SER A 250 24.58 3.07 1.32
C SER A 250 24.92 3.31 2.78
N ASN A 251 26.22 3.25 3.09
CA ASN A 251 26.74 3.65 4.40
C ASN A 251 27.35 5.05 4.31
N PRO A 252 26.64 6.12 4.66
CA PRO A 252 27.17 7.47 4.65
C PRO A 252 28.22 7.62 5.76
N ARG A 253 29.46 7.87 5.37
CA ARG A 253 30.57 8.09 6.29
C ARG A 253 31.03 9.53 6.24
N GLY A 254 30.97 10.24 7.38
CA GLY A 254 31.57 11.56 7.51
C GLY A 254 33.11 11.46 7.44
N VAL A 255 33.72 12.35 6.66
CA VAL A 255 35.18 12.48 6.57
C VAL A 255 35.54 13.91 6.91
N VAL A 256 36.49 14.09 7.82
CA VAL A 256 37.10 15.39 8.14
C VAL A 256 38.55 15.32 7.78
N GLU A 257 38.98 16.18 6.89
CA GLU A 257 40.40 16.36 6.55
C GLU A 257 40.87 17.70 7.11
N VAL A 258 41.97 17.66 7.84
CA VAL A 258 42.60 18.84 8.41
C VAL A 258 43.96 19.00 7.77
N ALA A 259 44.33 20.22 7.36
CA ALA A 259 45.65 20.51 6.82
C ALA A 259 46.75 20.11 7.81
N ALA A 260 47.85 19.55 7.31
CA ALA A 260 48.93 19.00 8.15
C ALA A 260 49.61 20.06 9.05
N ASP A 261 49.50 21.32 8.66
CA ASP A 261 50.02 22.48 9.39
C ASP A 261 48.97 23.20 10.24
N ALA A 262 47.73 22.73 10.24
CA ALA A 262 46.66 23.29 11.10
C ALA A 262 46.84 22.79 12.54
N HIS A 263 46.96 23.71 13.46
CA HIS A 263 46.96 23.43 14.88
C HIS A 263 45.55 23.47 15.44
N ILE A 264 44.99 22.31 15.79
CA ILE A 264 43.72 22.20 16.48
C ILE A 264 44.02 22.05 17.99
N ASP A 265 43.53 22.94 18.78
CA ASP A 265 43.65 22.80 20.23
C ASP A 265 42.91 21.52 20.70
N PRO A 266 43.61 20.67 21.46
CA PRO A 266 42.99 19.45 21.94
C PRO A 266 41.85 19.77 22.92
N LEU A 267 40.76 19.05 22.82
CA LEU A 267 39.61 19.11 23.73
C LEU A 267 39.89 18.39 25.06
N MET A 268 41.12 18.43 25.54
CA MET A 268 41.51 17.78 26.79
C MET A 268 41.87 18.83 27.87
N SER A 269 41.72 18.43 29.11
CA SER A 269 42.01 19.30 30.25
C SER A 269 43.52 19.51 30.45
N PRO A 270 43.98 20.69 30.80
CA PRO A 270 43.18 21.94 31.01
C PRO A 270 42.76 22.58 29.68
N HIS A 271 41.48 22.88 29.54
CA HIS A 271 40.92 23.44 28.31
C HIS A 271 41.43 24.87 28.06
N GLY A 272 41.99 25.12 26.91
CA GLY A 272 42.33 26.44 26.42
C GLY A 272 41.08 27.24 26.01
N GLU A 273 41.27 28.52 25.70
CA GLU A 273 40.13 29.41 25.34
C GLU A 273 39.45 28.94 24.05
N THR A 274 40.19 28.46 23.05
CA THR A 274 39.65 27.93 21.79
C THR A 274 38.73 26.73 22.03
N ALA A 275 39.12 25.80 22.90
CA ALA A 275 38.30 24.67 23.26
C ALA A 275 37.01 25.11 23.98
N ARG A 276 37.11 26.08 24.87
CA ARG A 276 35.94 26.65 25.58
C ARG A 276 34.98 27.34 24.61
N GLN A 277 35.49 28.10 23.63
CA GLN A 277 34.68 28.74 22.59
C GLN A 277 33.98 27.71 21.70
N PHE A 278 34.68 26.66 21.32
CA PHE A 278 34.12 25.57 20.56
C PHE A 278 32.98 24.87 21.34
N ILE A 279 33.21 24.54 22.61
CA ILE A 279 32.18 23.92 23.46
C ILE A 279 30.96 24.85 23.58
N ARG A 280 31.16 26.15 23.85
CA ARG A 280 30.05 27.12 23.87
C ARG A 280 29.28 27.17 22.57
N HIS A 281 29.98 27.13 21.43
CA HIS A 281 29.35 27.13 20.12
C HIS A 281 28.46 25.89 19.92
N VAL A 282 29.00 24.69 20.21
CA VAL A 282 28.29 23.43 20.06
C VAL A 282 27.11 23.27 21.01
N THR A 283 27.24 23.78 22.23
CA THR A 283 26.18 23.71 23.27
C THR A 283 25.21 24.88 23.23
N GLY A 284 25.31 25.76 22.21
CA GLY A 284 24.45 26.96 22.13
C GLY A 284 24.58 27.92 23.32
N GLY A 285 25.73 27.92 24.01
CA GLY A 285 25.97 28.75 25.19
C GLY A 285 25.31 28.25 26.49
N ALA A 286 24.73 27.05 26.48
CA ALA A 286 24.00 26.48 27.60
C ALA A 286 24.88 26.09 28.82
N LEU A 287 26.22 26.20 28.71
CA LEU A 287 27.16 25.97 29.79
C LEU A 287 27.75 27.33 30.19
N GLY A 288 26.99 28.10 30.96
CA GLY A 288 27.43 29.28 31.66
C GLY A 288 28.03 28.94 33.02
#